data_233ec78af3f737efb458322930e85ce7
#
_entry.id   233ec78af3f737efb458322930e85ce7
#
_cell.length_a   1.000
_cell.length_b   1.000
_cell.length_c   1.000
_cell.angle_alpha   90.00
_cell.angle_beta   90.00
_cell.angle_gamma   90.00
#
_symmetry.space_group_name_H-M   'P 1'
#
loop_
_entity.id
_entity.type
_entity.pdbx_description
1 polymer ?
#
loop_
_entity_poly.entity_id
_entity_poly.type
_entity_poly.pdbx_seq_one_letter_code
_entity_poly.pdbx_strand_id
1 'polypeptide(L)'
;MKLGIPRALLYYRYGKFWEVFFKNLGIETKLSPRTSPEILEDGVKHISSEVCLPIKILIGHLRSFEDVDSIFLPRFVFLRDKLFACPKMIGIPDIARFVTQYPILSPKVKKGLFLSHFLLGIQLTKNPIITLRAYLRARPFLKFPTRPPEFPMNKKKIGLISHFYNLKEDYLGREIGQFFQARGFLTYTKEDLPYSILAAPNGFAKNIRWVFERELYNAF
;
A
#
# COMPACT_ATOMS: atom_id res chain seq x y z
N MET A 1 2.63 -19.82 -12.73
CA MET A 1 3.06 -18.40 -12.73
C MET A 1 3.30 -18.00 -11.28
N LYS A 2 4.48 -17.49 -11.01
CA LYS A 2 4.93 -17.01 -9.70
C LYS A 2 5.05 -15.48 -9.74
N LEU A 3 4.26 -14.79 -8.94
CA LEU A 3 4.09 -13.35 -8.98
C LEU A 3 4.79 -12.68 -7.81
N GLY A 4 5.77 -11.82 -8.06
CA GLY A 4 6.43 -11.00 -7.04
C GLY A 4 5.53 -9.89 -6.54
N ILE A 5 5.42 -9.70 -5.22
CA ILE A 5 4.72 -8.57 -4.60
C ILE A 5 5.69 -7.84 -3.69
N PRO A 6 6.09 -6.59 -3.98
CA PRO A 6 7.03 -5.84 -3.15
C PRO A 6 6.38 -5.42 -1.82
N ARG A 7 7.09 -5.63 -0.71
CA ARG A 7 6.68 -5.20 0.65
C ARG A 7 6.97 -3.72 0.85
N ALA A 8 6.38 -2.88 0.01
CA ALA A 8 6.58 -1.44 0.08
C ALA A 8 5.30 -0.70 -0.29
N LEU A 9 5.19 0.55 0.13
CA LEU A 9 4.09 1.47 -0.22
C LEU A 9 2.70 0.86 0.00
N LEU A 10 1.95 0.64 -1.08
CA LEU A 10 0.56 0.20 -1.06
C LEU A 10 0.38 -1.23 -0.53
N TYR A 11 1.45 -2.04 -0.48
CA TYR A 11 1.42 -3.35 0.14
C TYR A 11 0.94 -3.29 1.60
N TYR A 12 1.34 -2.29 2.36
CA TYR A 12 0.96 -2.14 3.76
C TYR A 12 -0.54 -1.89 4.01
N ARG A 13 -1.28 -1.51 2.96
CA ARG A 13 -2.74 -1.35 3.03
C ARG A 13 -3.48 -2.47 2.29
N TYR A 14 -2.95 -2.92 1.17
CA TYR A 14 -3.66 -3.83 0.25
C TYR A 14 -3.01 -5.21 0.12
N GLY A 15 -1.84 -5.43 0.72
CA GLY A 15 -1.06 -6.66 0.54
C GLY A 15 -1.85 -7.92 0.89
N LYS A 16 -2.55 -7.93 2.04
CA LYS A 16 -3.36 -9.09 2.43
C LYS A 16 -4.50 -9.38 1.44
N PHE A 17 -5.13 -8.32 0.92
CA PHE A 17 -6.13 -8.46 -0.14
C PHE A 17 -5.50 -9.10 -1.39
N TRP A 18 -4.34 -8.64 -1.82
CA TRP A 18 -3.65 -9.17 -3.01
C TRP A 18 -3.23 -10.62 -2.82
N GLU A 19 -2.63 -10.97 -1.70
CA GLU A 19 -2.23 -12.35 -1.39
C GLU A 19 -3.42 -13.31 -1.45
N VAL A 20 -4.54 -12.95 -0.81
CA VAL A 20 -5.76 -13.77 -0.82
C VAL A 20 -6.39 -13.82 -2.20
N PHE A 21 -6.41 -12.72 -2.93
CA PHE A 21 -6.94 -12.65 -4.30
C PHE A 21 -6.17 -13.58 -5.23
N PHE A 22 -4.84 -13.45 -5.31
CA PHE A 22 -4.00 -14.27 -6.19
C PHE A 22 -4.01 -15.74 -5.79
N LYS A 23 -3.97 -16.04 -4.49
CA LYS A 23 -4.12 -17.43 -4.01
C LYS A 23 -5.41 -18.08 -4.50
N ASN A 24 -6.53 -17.35 -4.48
CA ASN A 24 -7.83 -17.88 -4.96
C ASN A 24 -7.94 -17.91 -6.49
N LEU A 25 -7.05 -17.26 -7.22
CA LEU A 25 -6.88 -17.44 -8.67
C LEU A 25 -5.97 -18.63 -9.03
N GLY A 26 -5.37 -19.32 -8.04
CA GLY A 26 -4.38 -20.36 -8.26
C GLY A 26 -3.00 -19.84 -8.67
N ILE A 27 -2.70 -18.58 -8.34
CA ILE A 27 -1.43 -17.93 -8.67
C ILE A 27 -0.54 -17.94 -7.42
N GLU A 28 0.66 -18.48 -7.55
CA GLU A 28 1.69 -18.42 -6.51
C GLU A 28 2.20 -16.99 -6.35
N THR A 29 2.34 -16.52 -5.11
CA THR A 29 2.89 -15.20 -4.81
C THR A 29 4.16 -15.30 -3.98
N LYS A 30 5.19 -14.55 -4.38
CA LYS A 30 6.43 -14.39 -3.62
C LYS A 30 6.52 -12.95 -3.13
N LEU A 31 6.57 -12.78 -1.81
CA LEU A 31 6.82 -11.45 -1.23
C LEU A 31 8.32 -11.16 -1.26
N SER A 32 8.70 -9.91 -1.50
CA SER A 32 10.08 -9.48 -1.28
C SER A 32 10.48 -9.67 0.19
N PRO A 33 11.76 -9.76 0.53
CA PRO A 33 12.22 -9.78 1.93
C PRO A 33 11.68 -8.60 2.73
N ARG A 34 11.87 -8.59 4.04
CA ARG A 34 11.63 -7.39 4.85
C ARG A 34 12.68 -6.34 4.50
N THR A 35 12.32 -5.07 4.64
CA THR A 35 13.28 -3.98 4.43
C THR A 35 14.46 -4.14 5.38
N SER A 36 15.65 -4.05 4.82
CA SER A 36 16.92 -4.07 5.51
C SER A 36 17.79 -2.91 5.03
N PRO A 37 18.91 -2.60 5.70
CA PRO A 37 19.87 -1.61 5.23
C PRO A 37 20.30 -1.84 3.78
N GLU A 38 20.54 -3.08 3.39
CA GLU A 38 21.00 -3.46 2.05
C GLU A 38 19.95 -3.15 0.98
N ILE A 39 18.67 -3.46 1.26
CA ILE A 39 17.55 -3.13 0.37
C ILE A 39 17.43 -1.60 0.22
N LEU A 40 17.56 -0.86 1.32
CA LEU A 40 17.51 0.60 1.28
C LEU A 40 18.68 1.18 0.49
N GLU A 41 19.91 0.73 0.75
CA GLU A 41 21.10 1.19 0.05
C GLU A 41 21.04 0.90 -1.45
N ASP A 42 20.60 -0.30 -1.84
CA ASP A 42 20.43 -0.64 -3.25
C ASP A 42 19.39 0.27 -3.92
N GLY A 43 18.26 0.52 -3.24
CA GLY A 43 17.25 1.45 -3.73
C GLY A 43 17.73 2.88 -3.87
N VAL A 44 18.54 3.38 -2.93
CA VAL A 44 19.15 4.73 -2.99
C VAL A 44 20.12 4.87 -4.15
N LYS A 45 20.91 3.83 -4.44
CA LYS A 45 21.91 3.82 -5.53
C LYS A 45 21.27 3.86 -6.92
N HIS A 46 20.05 3.35 -7.08
CA HIS A 46 19.43 3.13 -8.40
C HIS A 46 18.34 4.13 -8.78
N ILE A 47 18.18 5.21 -8.00
CA ILE A 47 17.24 6.28 -8.35
C ILE A 47 17.76 7.64 -7.86
N SER A 48 17.26 8.72 -8.48
CA SER A 48 17.65 10.10 -8.14
C SER A 48 17.49 10.40 -6.64
N SER A 49 18.41 11.22 -6.11
CA SER A 49 18.39 11.72 -4.72
C SER A 49 17.11 12.44 -4.37
N GLU A 50 16.45 13.09 -5.32
CA GLU A 50 15.22 13.89 -5.12
C GLU A 50 13.94 13.06 -4.96
N VAL A 51 14.03 11.76 -5.18
CA VAL A 51 12.88 10.86 -5.01
C VAL A 51 12.69 10.56 -3.52
N CYS A 52 11.43 10.56 -3.06
CA CYS A 52 11.12 10.33 -1.65
C CYS A 52 11.53 8.91 -1.19
N LEU A 53 11.92 8.81 0.08
CA LEU A 53 12.45 7.60 0.70
C LEU A 53 11.57 6.36 0.51
N PRO A 54 10.22 6.41 0.64
CA PRO A 54 9.39 5.23 0.41
C PRO A 54 9.49 4.65 -1.01
N ILE A 55 9.74 5.48 -2.02
CA ILE A 55 9.95 5.00 -3.38
C ILE A 55 11.35 4.39 -3.51
N LYS A 56 12.38 4.95 -2.87
CA LYS A 56 13.72 4.35 -2.82
C LYS A 56 13.68 2.95 -2.23
N ILE A 57 12.96 2.77 -1.13
CA ILE A 57 12.73 1.44 -0.53
C ILE A 57 12.04 0.51 -1.53
N LEU A 58 10.99 0.98 -2.21
CA LEU A 58 10.33 0.16 -3.24
C LEU A 58 11.32 -0.28 -4.33
N ILE A 59 12.21 0.59 -4.80
CA ILE A 59 13.21 0.25 -5.82
C ILE A 59 14.11 -0.88 -5.32
N GLY A 60 14.62 -0.82 -4.09
CA GLY A 60 15.38 -1.90 -3.50
C GLY A 60 14.60 -3.22 -3.43
N HIS A 61 13.31 -3.17 -3.05
CA HIS A 61 12.43 -4.35 -3.10
C HIS A 61 12.22 -4.90 -4.50
N LEU A 62 12.08 -4.06 -5.53
CA LEU A 62 11.93 -4.51 -6.92
C LEU A 62 13.18 -5.24 -7.41
N ARG A 63 14.34 -4.79 -6.97
CA ARG A 63 15.63 -5.36 -7.35
C ARG A 63 16.00 -6.61 -6.55
N SER A 64 15.43 -6.78 -5.35
CA SER A 64 15.66 -7.96 -4.50
C SER A 64 14.90 -9.22 -4.95
N PHE A 65 14.09 -9.13 -6.00
CA PHE A 65 13.39 -10.32 -6.49
C PHE A 65 14.32 -11.22 -7.28
N GLU A 66 14.21 -12.51 -6.98
CA GLU A 66 14.78 -13.62 -7.73
C GLU A 66 13.68 -14.66 -7.96
N ASP A 67 13.75 -15.39 -9.07
CA ASP A 67 12.85 -16.51 -9.37
C ASP A 67 11.36 -16.12 -9.25
N VAL A 68 10.94 -15.11 -10.05
CA VAL A 68 9.55 -14.74 -10.30
C VAL A 68 9.31 -14.56 -11.79
N ASP A 69 8.10 -14.82 -12.26
CA ASP A 69 7.76 -14.63 -13.68
C ASP A 69 7.41 -13.17 -14.00
N SER A 70 6.89 -12.44 -13.01
CA SER A 70 6.55 -11.02 -13.13
C SER A 70 6.37 -10.39 -11.76
N ILE A 71 6.36 -9.06 -11.70
CA ILE A 71 6.12 -8.32 -10.46
C ILE A 71 4.78 -7.59 -10.55
N PHE A 72 3.93 -7.77 -9.53
CA PHE A 72 2.67 -7.07 -9.42
C PHE A 72 2.86 -5.70 -8.79
N LEU A 73 2.54 -4.67 -9.56
CA LEU A 73 2.69 -3.28 -9.14
C LEU A 73 1.54 -2.43 -9.74
N PRO A 74 0.36 -2.40 -9.09
CA PRO A 74 -0.81 -1.74 -9.65
C PRO A 74 -0.61 -0.23 -9.72
N ARG A 75 -1.07 0.39 -10.83
CA ARG A 75 -1.05 1.84 -11.03
C ARG A 75 -2.29 2.46 -10.40
N PHE A 76 -2.14 3.04 -9.25
CA PHE A 76 -3.20 3.83 -8.61
C PHE A 76 -3.26 5.23 -9.23
N VAL A 77 -4.33 5.50 -9.98
CA VAL A 77 -4.53 6.80 -10.61
C VAL A 77 -5.42 7.67 -9.73
N PHE A 78 -6.62 7.20 -9.42
CA PHE A 78 -7.51 7.83 -8.46
C PHE A 78 -8.41 6.78 -7.78
N LEU A 79 -8.77 7.02 -6.53
CA LEU A 79 -9.56 6.10 -5.72
C LEU A 79 -11.01 6.57 -5.54
N ARG A 80 -11.23 7.86 -5.61
CA ARG A 80 -12.54 8.52 -5.50
C ARG A 80 -12.60 9.76 -6.37
N ASP A 81 -13.77 10.33 -6.48
CA ASP A 81 -14.13 11.52 -7.23
C ASP A 81 -13.04 12.60 -7.25
N LYS A 82 -12.22 12.59 -8.29
CA LYS A 82 -11.12 13.54 -8.54
C LYS A 82 -10.00 13.57 -7.47
N LEU A 83 -9.94 12.57 -6.58
CA LEU A 83 -8.82 12.40 -5.66
C LEU A 83 -7.78 11.46 -6.27
N PHE A 84 -6.68 12.02 -6.71
CA PHE A 84 -5.60 11.33 -7.37
C PHE A 84 -4.60 10.73 -6.35
N ALA A 85 -3.88 9.71 -6.75
CA ALA A 85 -2.64 9.38 -6.06
C ALA A 85 -1.58 10.44 -6.38
N CYS A 86 -0.54 10.53 -5.54
CA CYS A 86 0.61 11.39 -5.80
C CYS A 86 1.20 11.08 -7.19
N PRO A 87 1.61 12.09 -7.99
CA PRO A 87 2.17 11.87 -9.34
C PRO A 87 3.32 10.88 -9.36
N LYS A 88 4.21 10.90 -8.36
CA LYS A 88 5.29 9.93 -8.23
C LYS A 88 4.74 8.50 -8.08
N MET A 89 3.69 8.31 -7.30
CA MET A 89 3.05 7.00 -7.11
C MET A 89 2.33 6.52 -8.38
N ILE A 90 1.74 7.41 -9.16
CA ILE A 90 1.15 7.07 -10.47
C ILE A 90 2.23 6.59 -11.44
N GLY A 91 3.41 7.19 -11.43
CA GLY A 91 4.54 6.86 -12.30
C GLY A 91 5.36 5.63 -11.89
N ILE A 92 5.15 5.08 -10.68
CA ILE A 92 5.94 3.94 -10.16
C ILE A 92 6.06 2.77 -11.14
N PRO A 93 4.99 2.26 -11.80
CA PRO A 93 5.15 1.12 -12.71
C PRO A 93 6.02 1.41 -13.93
N ASP A 94 6.12 2.67 -14.35
CA ASP A 94 6.98 3.05 -15.46
C ASP A 94 8.44 3.08 -14.99
N ILE A 95 8.71 3.65 -13.82
CA ILE A 95 10.04 3.63 -13.19
C ILE A 95 10.50 2.19 -12.96
N ALA A 96 9.61 1.32 -12.47
CA ALA A 96 9.92 -0.07 -12.18
C ALA A 96 10.48 -0.82 -13.38
N ARG A 97 10.02 -0.54 -14.61
CA ARG A 97 10.51 -1.17 -15.85
C ARG A 97 11.97 -0.88 -16.17
N PHE A 98 12.53 0.17 -15.58
CA PHE A 98 13.94 0.53 -15.78
C PHE A 98 14.85 -0.03 -14.68
N VAL A 99 14.30 -0.49 -13.56
CA VAL A 99 15.10 -0.90 -12.39
C VAL A 99 15.06 -2.41 -12.12
N THR A 100 14.19 -3.16 -12.80
CA THR A 100 14.12 -4.62 -12.71
C THR A 100 14.02 -5.25 -14.09
N GLN A 101 14.53 -6.48 -14.22
CA GLN A 101 14.44 -7.28 -15.44
C GLN A 101 13.06 -7.98 -15.60
N TYR A 102 12.27 -8.04 -14.54
CA TYR A 102 10.99 -8.76 -14.56
C TYR A 102 9.87 -7.92 -15.19
N PRO A 103 8.98 -8.52 -15.98
CA PRO A 103 7.79 -7.86 -16.49
C PRO A 103 6.93 -7.29 -15.35
N ILE A 104 6.41 -6.08 -15.53
CA ILE A 104 5.55 -5.43 -14.54
C ILE A 104 4.08 -5.62 -14.89
N LEU A 105 3.37 -6.36 -14.03
CA LEU A 105 1.92 -6.53 -14.09
C LEU A 105 1.26 -5.34 -13.38
N SER A 106 0.76 -4.37 -14.14
CA SER A 106 0.31 -3.08 -13.63
C SER A 106 -1.13 -2.74 -14.04
N PRO A 107 -2.16 -3.33 -13.40
CA PRO A 107 -3.53 -2.93 -13.65
C PRO A 107 -3.77 -1.49 -13.19
N LYS A 108 -4.51 -0.71 -14.02
CA LYS A 108 -4.88 0.67 -13.68
C LYS A 108 -6.06 0.67 -12.71
N VAL A 109 -5.84 1.18 -11.51
CA VAL A 109 -6.87 1.35 -10.48
C VAL A 109 -7.50 2.74 -10.62
N LYS A 110 -8.80 2.73 -10.96
CA LYS A 110 -9.66 3.92 -11.06
C LYS A 110 -10.97 3.62 -10.33
N LYS A 111 -11.42 4.52 -9.45
CA LYS A 111 -12.69 4.37 -8.70
C LYS A 111 -12.81 3.04 -7.91
N GLY A 112 -11.75 2.68 -7.17
CA GLY A 112 -11.72 1.47 -6.35
C GLY A 112 -11.06 0.27 -7.04
N LEU A 113 -10.99 -0.83 -6.31
CA LEU A 113 -10.18 -2.00 -6.69
C LEU A 113 -10.94 -3.02 -7.54
N PHE A 114 -12.29 -3.04 -7.49
CA PHE A 114 -13.07 -4.12 -8.08
C PHE A 114 -12.79 -4.29 -9.57
N LEU A 115 -13.06 -3.27 -10.37
CA LEU A 115 -12.98 -3.39 -11.84
C LEU A 115 -11.56 -3.76 -12.31
N SER A 116 -10.53 -3.12 -11.73
CA SER A 116 -9.14 -3.37 -12.11
C SER A 116 -8.69 -4.80 -11.80
N HIS A 117 -9.07 -5.32 -10.64
CA HIS A 117 -8.72 -6.69 -10.24
C HIS A 117 -9.60 -7.74 -10.92
N PHE A 118 -10.85 -7.42 -11.18
CA PHE A 118 -11.73 -8.31 -11.93
C PHE A 118 -11.25 -8.50 -13.37
N LEU A 119 -10.92 -7.41 -14.07
CA LEU A 119 -10.36 -7.48 -15.42
C LEU A 119 -9.02 -8.22 -15.44
N LEU A 120 -8.15 -7.94 -14.46
CA LEU A 120 -6.89 -8.64 -14.31
C LEU A 120 -7.09 -10.14 -14.08
N GLY A 121 -7.99 -10.53 -13.19
CA GLY A 121 -8.28 -11.94 -12.91
C GLY A 121 -8.82 -12.68 -14.15
N ILE A 122 -9.69 -12.05 -14.94
CA ILE A 122 -10.15 -12.61 -16.23
C ILE A 122 -8.97 -12.75 -17.20
N GLN A 123 -8.10 -11.76 -17.28
CA GLN A 123 -6.92 -11.82 -18.15
C GLN A 123 -6.02 -13.02 -17.79
N LEU A 124 -5.83 -13.28 -16.49
CA LEU A 124 -4.94 -14.33 -15.99
C LEU A 124 -5.57 -15.73 -16.03
N THR A 125 -6.86 -15.86 -15.71
CA THR A 125 -7.53 -17.16 -15.56
C THR A 125 -8.45 -17.53 -16.72
N LYS A 126 -8.83 -16.57 -17.56
CA LYS A 126 -9.87 -16.67 -18.59
C LYS A 126 -11.25 -17.08 -18.02
N ASN A 127 -11.44 -16.98 -16.70
CA ASN A 127 -12.64 -17.43 -16.00
C ASN A 127 -13.22 -16.34 -15.08
N PRO A 128 -14.38 -15.73 -15.46
CA PRO A 128 -15.00 -14.68 -14.67
C PRO A 128 -15.56 -15.17 -13.32
N ILE A 129 -16.00 -16.44 -13.25
CA ILE A 129 -16.59 -17.00 -12.02
C ILE A 129 -15.50 -17.20 -10.96
N ILE A 130 -14.36 -17.78 -11.33
CA ILE A 130 -13.21 -17.94 -10.44
C ILE A 130 -12.73 -16.56 -9.98
N THR A 131 -12.64 -15.61 -10.90
CA THR A 131 -12.21 -14.23 -10.60
C THR A 131 -13.14 -13.54 -9.62
N LEU A 132 -14.46 -13.63 -9.82
CA LEU A 132 -15.42 -13.03 -8.90
C LEU A 132 -15.33 -13.66 -7.50
N ARG A 133 -15.27 -14.99 -7.42
CA ARG A 133 -15.09 -15.70 -6.14
C ARG A 133 -13.79 -15.29 -5.44
N ALA A 134 -12.69 -15.18 -6.17
CA ALA A 134 -11.41 -14.74 -5.63
C ALA A 134 -11.51 -13.31 -5.06
N TYR A 135 -12.16 -12.40 -5.79
CA TYR A 135 -12.38 -11.04 -5.32
C TYR A 135 -13.25 -10.99 -4.06
N LEU A 136 -14.37 -11.70 -4.04
CA LEU A 136 -15.29 -11.73 -2.90
C LEU A 136 -14.61 -12.28 -1.63
N ARG A 137 -13.76 -13.30 -1.77
CA ARG A 137 -12.97 -13.85 -0.65
C ARG A 137 -11.89 -12.89 -0.15
N ALA A 138 -11.31 -12.08 -1.04
CA ALA A 138 -10.30 -11.10 -0.69
C ALA A 138 -10.90 -9.79 -0.12
N ARG A 139 -12.13 -9.42 -0.52
CA ARG A 139 -12.79 -8.16 -0.14
C ARG A 139 -12.82 -7.86 1.36
N PRO A 140 -13.00 -8.82 2.29
CA PRO A 140 -12.98 -8.53 3.72
C PRO A 140 -11.69 -7.83 4.21
N PHE A 141 -10.56 -8.03 3.53
CA PHE A 141 -9.27 -7.41 3.87
C PHE A 141 -9.15 -5.97 3.39
N LEU A 142 -10.17 -5.40 2.75
CA LEU A 142 -10.25 -3.99 2.37
C LEU A 142 -11.04 -3.14 3.38
N LYS A 143 -11.47 -3.72 4.50
CA LYS A 143 -12.29 -3.02 5.49
C LYS A 143 -11.44 -2.04 6.30
N PHE A 144 -11.96 -0.84 6.47
CA PHE A 144 -11.50 0.13 7.47
C PHE A 144 -12.29 -0.05 8.77
N PRO A 145 -11.77 0.42 9.90
CA PRO A 145 -12.56 0.54 11.13
C PRO A 145 -13.88 1.27 10.88
N THR A 146 -14.94 0.81 11.49
CA THR A 146 -16.26 1.45 11.38
C THR A 146 -16.52 2.44 12.50
N ARG A 147 -15.76 2.34 13.59
CA ARG A 147 -15.84 3.22 14.77
C ARG A 147 -14.44 3.69 15.15
N PRO A 148 -14.32 4.88 15.74
CA PRO A 148 -13.05 5.32 16.33
C PRO A 148 -12.57 4.34 17.40
N PRO A 149 -11.27 4.24 17.66
CA PRO A 149 -10.75 3.43 18.74
C PRO A 149 -11.24 3.98 20.09
N GLU A 150 -11.37 3.11 21.09
CA GLU A 150 -11.62 3.54 22.46
C GLU A 150 -10.35 4.21 23.02
N PHE A 151 -10.55 5.34 23.71
CA PHE A 151 -9.50 6.12 24.33
C PHE A 151 -9.58 6.00 25.87
N PRO A 152 -8.94 4.98 26.49
CA PRO A 152 -8.98 4.81 27.95
C PRO A 152 -8.46 6.06 28.66
N MET A 153 -9.17 6.57 29.64
CA MET A 153 -8.85 7.84 30.34
C MET A 153 -7.56 7.77 31.16
N ASN A 154 -7.22 6.60 31.67
CA ASN A 154 -6.11 6.36 32.59
C ASN A 154 -4.78 6.01 31.92
N LYS A 155 -4.69 6.05 30.59
CA LYS A 155 -3.44 5.73 29.85
C LYS A 155 -2.96 6.93 29.06
N LYS A 156 -1.62 7.09 29.00
CA LYS A 156 -0.97 8.06 28.12
C LYS A 156 -1.20 7.64 26.66
N LYS A 157 -1.52 8.60 25.82
CA LYS A 157 -1.87 8.36 24.41
C LYS A 157 -1.00 9.19 23.51
N ILE A 158 -0.67 8.67 22.34
CA ILE A 158 0.06 9.41 21.31
C ILE A 158 -0.50 9.07 19.92
N GLY A 159 -0.80 10.09 19.14
CA GLY A 159 -1.16 9.95 17.72
C GLY A 159 0.11 9.99 16.86
N LEU A 160 0.30 8.96 16.03
CA LEU A 160 1.37 8.90 15.04
C LEU A 160 0.79 9.26 13.68
N ILE A 161 1.09 10.46 13.19
CA ILE A 161 0.53 10.98 11.94
C ILE A 161 1.60 10.96 10.86
N SER A 162 1.44 10.04 9.92
CA SER A 162 2.25 9.94 8.71
C SER A 162 1.50 9.11 7.66
N HIS A 163 2.06 8.99 6.47
CA HIS A 163 1.54 8.02 5.51
C HIS A 163 1.62 6.61 6.09
N PHE A 164 0.57 5.80 5.88
CA PHE A 164 0.49 4.44 6.41
C PHE A 164 1.69 3.56 6.03
N TYR A 165 2.23 3.74 4.83
CA TYR A 165 3.40 3.00 4.38
C TYR A 165 4.69 3.41 5.11
N ASN A 166 4.77 4.62 5.68
CA ASN A 166 5.91 5.01 6.51
C ASN A 166 5.80 4.39 7.91
N LEU A 167 4.60 4.39 8.50
CA LEU A 167 4.39 3.89 9.87
C LEU A 167 4.40 2.36 9.95
N LYS A 168 4.00 1.68 8.89
CA LYS A 168 3.94 0.21 8.84
C LYS A 168 5.19 -0.43 8.25
N GLU A 169 6.05 0.38 7.66
CA GLU A 169 7.31 -0.07 7.08
C GLU A 169 8.25 -0.52 8.21
N ASP A 170 8.84 -1.71 8.05
CA ASP A 170 9.59 -2.39 9.10
C ASP A 170 10.83 -1.60 9.56
N TYR A 171 11.48 -0.87 8.65
CA TYR A 171 12.72 -0.14 8.90
C TYR A 171 12.50 1.34 9.25
N LEU A 172 11.42 1.99 8.76
CA LEU A 172 11.22 3.42 8.97
C LEU A 172 10.35 3.76 10.19
N GLY A 173 9.23 3.09 10.35
CA GLY A 173 8.19 3.59 11.23
C GLY A 173 7.72 2.62 12.30
N ARG A 174 7.90 1.33 12.09
CA ARG A 174 7.46 0.32 13.05
C ARG A 174 8.14 0.47 14.40
N GLU A 175 9.42 0.78 14.41
CA GLU A 175 10.19 0.99 15.64
C GLU A 175 9.72 2.22 16.43
N ILE A 176 9.22 3.27 15.76
CA ILE A 176 8.67 4.46 16.42
C ILE A 176 7.45 4.08 17.27
N GLY A 177 6.54 3.29 16.71
CA GLY A 177 5.39 2.79 17.47
C GLY A 177 5.81 1.94 18.67
N GLN A 178 6.74 1.02 18.48
CA GLN A 178 7.28 0.16 19.53
C GLN A 178 8.00 0.95 20.64
N PHE A 179 8.75 1.98 20.27
CA PHE A 179 9.43 2.88 21.21
C PHE A 179 8.46 3.53 22.20
N PHE A 180 7.32 4.04 21.71
CA PHE A 180 6.32 4.65 22.57
C PHE A 180 5.53 3.61 23.38
N GLN A 181 5.20 2.47 22.78
CA GLN A 181 4.52 1.37 23.47
C GLN A 181 5.35 0.82 24.63
N ALA A 182 6.66 0.65 24.45
CA ALA A 182 7.57 0.23 25.51
C ALA A 182 7.64 1.23 26.69
N ARG A 183 7.23 2.46 26.48
CA ARG A 183 7.14 3.52 27.52
C ARG A 183 5.73 3.71 28.08
N GLY A 184 4.85 2.75 27.82
CA GLY A 184 3.49 2.73 28.39
C GLY A 184 2.49 3.64 27.68
N PHE A 185 2.83 4.16 26.48
CA PHE A 185 1.87 4.91 25.66
C PHE A 185 1.00 3.96 24.83
N LEU A 186 -0.27 4.30 24.69
CA LEU A 186 -1.11 3.76 23.62
C LEU A 186 -0.84 4.56 22.35
N THR A 187 -0.44 3.88 21.29
CA THR A 187 -0.17 4.51 19.98
C THR A 187 -1.39 4.35 19.07
N TYR A 188 -1.78 5.43 18.45
CA TYR A 188 -2.85 5.49 17.46
C TYR A 188 -2.32 6.04 16.15
N THR A 189 -2.84 5.54 15.04
CA THR A 189 -2.50 6.00 13.69
C THR A 189 -3.77 6.40 12.96
N LYS A 190 -3.67 7.08 11.83
CA LYS A 190 -4.84 7.36 11.00
C LYS A 190 -5.57 6.09 10.52
N GLU A 191 -4.88 4.96 10.45
CA GLU A 191 -5.47 3.68 10.03
C GLU A 191 -6.46 3.11 11.08
N ASP A 192 -6.40 3.61 12.30
CA ASP A 192 -7.32 3.25 13.38
C ASP A 192 -8.61 4.07 13.32
N LEU A 193 -8.66 5.11 12.47
CA LEU A 193 -9.83 5.96 12.30
C LEU A 193 -10.80 5.40 11.26
N PRO A 194 -12.12 5.62 11.43
CA PRO A 194 -13.11 5.29 10.42
C PRO A 194 -12.85 6.01 9.11
N TYR A 195 -13.07 5.32 8.01
CA TYR A 195 -12.87 5.91 6.69
C TYR A 195 -13.79 7.12 6.42
N SER A 196 -14.95 7.19 7.06
CA SER A 196 -15.83 8.36 7.01
C SER A 196 -15.16 9.65 7.49
N ILE A 197 -14.30 9.55 8.52
CA ILE A 197 -13.51 10.68 9.02
C ILE A 197 -12.40 11.02 8.02
N LEU A 198 -11.63 10.03 7.59
CA LEU A 198 -10.49 10.22 6.68
C LEU A 198 -10.90 10.77 5.30
N ALA A 199 -12.12 10.47 4.86
CA ALA A 199 -12.65 10.88 3.56
C ALA A 199 -13.43 12.20 3.61
N ALA A 200 -13.72 12.74 4.80
CA ALA A 200 -14.53 13.93 4.96
C ALA A 200 -13.89 15.17 4.27
N PRO A 201 -14.64 15.98 3.53
CA PRO A 201 -14.10 17.19 2.90
C PRO A 201 -14.07 18.36 3.90
N ASN A 202 -13.25 18.29 4.93
CA ASN A 202 -13.19 19.29 6.00
C ASN A 202 -12.17 20.40 5.71
N GLY A 203 -12.50 21.65 6.07
CA GLY A 203 -11.57 22.78 6.10
C GLY A 203 -10.64 22.88 4.89
N PHE A 204 -9.36 23.05 5.15
CA PHE A 204 -8.28 23.13 4.16
C PHE A 204 -8.15 21.84 3.32
N ALA A 205 -8.51 20.68 3.88
CA ALA A 205 -8.45 19.39 3.19
C ALA A 205 -9.30 19.34 1.91
N LYS A 206 -10.32 20.22 1.76
CA LYS A 206 -11.12 20.34 0.52
C LYS A 206 -10.27 20.64 -0.71
N ASN A 207 -9.18 21.38 -0.55
CA ASN A 207 -8.30 21.82 -1.62
C ASN A 207 -7.24 20.77 -2.00
N ILE A 208 -7.03 19.75 -1.14
CA ILE A 208 -6.06 18.71 -1.39
C ILE A 208 -6.61 17.72 -2.41
N ARG A 209 -5.92 17.57 -3.53
CA ARG A 209 -6.30 16.66 -4.63
C ARG A 209 -5.74 15.26 -4.48
N TRP A 210 -4.77 15.06 -3.62
CA TRP A 210 -4.11 13.77 -3.40
C TRP A 210 -4.79 13.02 -2.25
N VAL A 211 -5.23 11.80 -2.53
CA VAL A 211 -6.09 11.03 -1.61
C VAL A 211 -5.42 10.74 -0.27
N PHE A 212 -4.15 10.32 -0.29
CA PHE A 212 -3.47 9.93 0.95
C PHE A 212 -3.04 11.13 1.80
N GLU A 213 -2.75 12.26 1.18
CA GLU A 213 -2.47 13.53 1.83
C GLU A 213 -3.75 14.13 2.44
N ARG A 214 -4.89 13.99 1.76
CA ARG A 214 -6.19 14.40 2.33
C ARG A 214 -6.54 13.55 3.57
N GLU A 215 -6.30 12.24 3.52
CA GLU A 215 -6.49 11.37 4.68
C GLU A 215 -5.60 11.77 5.87
N LEU A 216 -4.36 12.24 5.62
CA LEU A 216 -3.50 12.75 6.69
C LEU A 216 -4.09 14.00 7.34
N TYR A 217 -4.53 14.96 6.53
CA TYR A 217 -5.13 16.19 7.02
C TYR A 217 -6.40 15.97 7.82
N ASN A 218 -7.24 15.04 7.41
CA ASN A 218 -8.48 14.73 8.12
C ASN A 218 -8.27 13.91 9.40
N ALA A 219 -7.08 13.38 9.60
CA ALA A 219 -6.71 12.66 10.82
C ALA A 219 -6.24 13.59 11.95
N PHE A 220 -5.96 14.87 11.63
CA PHE A 220 -5.72 15.94 12.60
C PHE A 220 -7.03 16.46 13.18
#